data_e18315fb9d8c48f8ba3f7f1ebd1743d9
#
_entry.id   e18315fb9d8c48f8ba3f7f1ebd1743d9
#
_cell.length_a   1.000
_cell.length_b   1.000
_cell.length_c   1.000
_cell.angle_alpha   90.00
_cell.angle_beta   90.00
_cell.angle_gamma   90.00
#
_symmetry.space_group_name_H-M   'P 1'
#
loop_
_entity.id
_entity.type
_entity.pdbx_description
1 polymer ?
#
loop_
_entity_poly.entity_id
_entity_poly.type
_entity_poly.pdbx_seq_one_letter_code
_entity_poly.pdbx_strand_id
1 'polypeptide(L)'
;IKITYICIIMSKVNEEYLIKSLDNENNSGIENLSTRKIKAIKNDYLQQLQLSREELKDYHKKLKEYRTVDDLTNIQYGRYIRWINLKNPENICLTTGGVIIDIQLQDDGIYVLCKNFRNKRMKIKIDECFIFQKLTDQEKTILAALDYLEK
;
A
#
# COMPACT_ATOMS: atom_id res chain seq x y z
N ILE A 1 -3.32 -28.49 -9.46
CA ILE A 1 -4.56 -28.24 -10.24
C ILE A 1 -4.89 -26.74 -10.27
N LYS A 2 -4.91 -26.06 -9.12
CA LYS A 2 -5.20 -24.62 -9.06
C LYS A 2 -4.15 -23.78 -9.75
N ILE A 3 -2.87 -24.11 -9.58
CA ILE A 3 -1.77 -23.41 -10.25
C ILE A 3 -1.86 -23.61 -11.76
N THR A 4 -2.14 -24.84 -12.20
CA THR A 4 -2.35 -25.16 -13.61
C THR A 4 -3.50 -24.36 -14.22
N TYR A 5 -4.58 -24.21 -13.45
CA TYR A 5 -5.75 -23.45 -13.89
C TYR A 5 -5.43 -21.94 -14.01
N ILE A 6 -4.66 -21.39 -13.07
CA ILE A 6 -4.17 -20.01 -13.16
C ILE A 6 -3.35 -19.84 -14.44
N CYS A 7 -2.44 -20.77 -14.73
CA CYS A 7 -1.61 -20.73 -15.94
C CYS A 7 -2.43 -20.82 -17.21
N ILE A 8 -3.55 -21.55 -17.20
CA ILE A 8 -4.46 -21.65 -18.35
C ILE A 8 -5.19 -20.32 -18.57
N ILE A 9 -5.67 -19.68 -17.49
CA ILE A 9 -6.38 -18.40 -17.58
C ILE A 9 -5.44 -17.27 -17.95
N MET A 10 -4.23 -17.27 -17.40
CA MET A 10 -3.20 -16.29 -17.68
C MET A 10 -2.43 -16.70 -18.94
N SER A 11 -2.21 -15.75 -19.83
CA SER A 11 -1.34 -16.01 -21.00
C SER A 11 0.08 -16.34 -20.52
N LYS A 12 0.88 -16.98 -21.37
CA LYS A 12 2.30 -17.29 -21.09
C LYS A 12 3.07 -16.03 -20.66
N VAL A 13 2.75 -14.88 -21.24
CA VAL A 13 3.37 -13.60 -20.87
C VAL A 13 3.05 -13.26 -19.41
N ASN A 14 1.79 -13.46 -19.00
CA ASN A 14 1.37 -13.21 -17.62
C ASN A 14 2.02 -14.20 -16.64
N GLU A 15 2.22 -15.44 -17.06
CA GLU A 15 2.92 -16.45 -16.25
C GLU A 15 4.38 -16.07 -16.02
N GLU A 16 5.08 -15.66 -17.08
CA GLU A 16 6.45 -15.17 -16.96
C GLU A 16 6.54 -13.93 -16.07
N TYR A 17 5.57 -13.03 -16.22
CA TYR A 17 5.49 -11.83 -15.40
C TYR A 17 5.26 -12.17 -13.92
N LEU A 18 4.41 -13.15 -13.64
CA LEU A 18 4.19 -13.63 -12.27
C LEU A 18 5.48 -14.19 -11.67
N ILE A 19 6.21 -15.02 -12.42
CA ILE A 19 7.48 -15.59 -11.95
C ILE A 19 8.49 -14.48 -11.64
N LYS A 20 8.64 -13.51 -12.54
CA LYS A 20 9.51 -12.35 -12.31
C LYS A 20 9.10 -11.56 -11.09
N SER A 21 7.79 -11.40 -10.89
CA SER A 21 7.26 -10.68 -9.74
C SER A 21 7.59 -11.38 -8.43
N LEU A 22 7.46 -12.71 -8.40
CA LEU A 22 7.78 -13.52 -7.23
C LEU A 22 9.29 -13.55 -6.93
N ASP A 23 10.13 -13.52 -7.96
CA ASP A 23 11.58 -13.50 -7.81
C ASP A 23 12.12 -12.14 -7.34
N ASN A 24 11.33 -11.09 -7.44
CA ASN A 24 11.72 -9.77 -6.98
C ASN A 24 11.62 -9.68 -5.46
N GLU A 25 12.75 -9.56 -4.78
CA GLU A 25 12.80 -9.47 -3.31
C GLU A 25 12.01 -8.31 -2.73
N ASN A 26 11.85 -7.23 -3.49
CA ASN A 26 11.05 -6.07 -3.06
C ASN A 26 9.58 -6.40 -2.87
N ASN A 27 9.10 -7.51 -3.43
CA ASN A 27 7.72 -7.96 -3.32
C ASN A 27 7.49 -8.96 -2.19
N SER A 28 8.52 -9.29 -1.41
CA SER A 28 8.42 -10.31 -0.35
C SER A 28 7.38 -9.99 0.72
N GLY A 29 7.17 -8.72 1.02
CA GLY A 29 6.20 -8.29 2.02
C GLY A 29 4.74 -8.59 1.65
N ILE A 30 4.46 -8.91 0.40
CA ILE A 30 3.10 -9.19 -0.09
C ILE A 30 2.74 -10.68 -0.07
N GLU A 31 3.74 -11.55 0.04
CA GLU A 31 3.55 -13.01 -0.10
C GLU A 31 2.59 -13.61 0.93
N ASN A 32 2.49 -13.00 2.10
CA ASN A 32 1.60 -13.44 3.17
C ASN A 32 0.26 -12.69 3.20
N LEU A 33 -0.02 -11.89 2.18
CA LEU A 33 -1.23 -11.09 2.09
C LEU A 33 -2.19 -11.66 1.05
N SER A 34 -3.39 -11.12 1.04
CA SER A 34 -4.39 -11.33 0.00
C SER A 34 -5.17 -10.02 -0.14
N THR A 35 -5.94 -9.89 -1.19
CA THR A 35 -6.78 -8.70 -1.37
C THR A 35 -7.74 -8.53 -0.20
N ARG A 36 -8.30 -9.64 0.30
CA ARG A 36 -9.20 -9.60 1.46
C ARG A 36 -8.49 -9.13 2.73
N LYS A 37 -7.29 -9.64 3.00
CA LYS A 37 -6.50 -9.22 4.16
C LYS A 37 -6.12 -7.75 4.08
N ILE A 38 -5.71 -7.29 2.90
CA ILE A 38 -5.37 -5.88 2.67
C ILE A 38 -6.58 -4.99 2.95
N LYS A 39 -7.76 -5.36 2.46
CA LYS A 39 -9.00 -4.62 2.72
C LYS A 39 -9.35 -4.59 4.20
N ALA A 40 -9.21 -5.72 4.89
CA ALA A 40 -9.50 -5.82 6.32
C ALA A 40 -8.59 -4.91 7.14
N ILE A 41 -7.30 -4.92 6.84
CA ILE A 41 -6.32 -4.06 7.53
C ILE A 41 -6.63 -2.58 7.29
N LYS A 42 -6.90 -2.19 6.04
CA LYS A 42 -7.29 -0.81 5.73
C LYS A 42 -8.55 -0.39 6.49
N ASN A 43 -9.53 -1.26 6.51
CA ASN A 43 -10.78 -0.96 7.23
C ASN A 43 -10.53 -0.78 8.72
N ASP A 44 -9.73 -1.65 9.34
CA ASP A 44 -9.39 -1.55 10.75
C ASP A 44 -8.73 -0.21 11.08
N TYR A 45 -7.82 0.26 10.24
CA TYR A 45 -7.17 1.56 10.42
C TYR A 45 -8.15 2.71 10.25
N LEU A 46 -8.96 2.68 9.21
CA LEU A 46 -9.92 3.76 8.93
C LEU A 46 -11.05 3.85 9.97
N GLN A 47 -11.45 2.72 10.53
CA GLN A 47 -12.48 2.69 11.58
C GLN A 47 -12.03 3.39 12.86
N GLN A 48 -10.74 3.47 13.11
CA GLN A 48 -10.21 4.17 14.28
C GLN A 48 -10.37 5.69 14.21
N LEU A 49 -10.66 6.23 13.03
CA LEU A 49 -10.69 7.68 12.79
C LEU A 49 -12.04 8.31 13.06
N GLN A 50 -13.05 7.54 13.38
CA GLN A 50 -14.42 8.04 13.63
C GLN A 50 -14.97 8.91 12.48
N LEU A 51 -14.71 8.47 11.26
CA LEU A 51 -15.18 9.16 10.06
C LEU A 51 -16.68 8.96 9.87
N SER A 52 -17.33 9.91 9.19
CA SER A 52 -18.70 9.70 8.74
C SER A 52 -18.75 8.53 7.75
N ARG A 53 -19.94 7.94 7.58
CA ARG A 53 -20.14 6.85 6.64
C ARG A 53 -19.73 7.23 5.21
N GLU A 54 -20.03 8.46 4.82
CA GLU A 54 -19.70 8.97 3.50
C GLU A 54 -18.20 9.16 3.30
N GLU A 55 -17.52 9.72 4.30
CA GLU A 55 -16.06 9.88 4.29
C GLU A 55 -15.36 8.53 4.25
N LEU A 56 -15.85 7.56 5.03
CA LEU A 56 -15.28 6.22 5.07
C LEU A 56 -15.38 5.54 3.71
N LYS A 57 -16.52 5.63 3.05
CA LYS A 57 -16.71 5.10 1.68
C LYS A 57 -15.78 5.77 0.68
N ASP A 58 -15.66 7.09 0.77
CA ASP A 58 -14.78 7.86 -0.13
C ASP A 58 -13.32 7.44 0.04
N TYR A 59 -12.86 7.28 1.27
CA TYR A 59 -11.48 6.87 1.55
C TYR A 59 -11.21 5.45 1.07
N HIS A 60 -12.13 4.52 1.28
CA HIS A 60 -12.00 3.17 0.74
C HIS A 60 -11.90 3.16 -0.79
N LYS A 61 -12.68 4.00 -1.44
CA LYS A 61 -12.64 4.15 -2.89
C LYS A 61 -11.30 4.70 -3.38
N LYS A 62 -10.82 5.75 -2.72
CA LYS A 62 -9.54 6.39 -3.07
C LYS A 62 -8.35 5.49 -2.79
N LEU A 63 -8.45 4.60 -1.81
CA LEU A 63 -7.39 3.70 -1.39
C LEU A 63 -7.52 2.28 -1.96
N LYS A 64 -8.36 2.08 -2.94
CA LYS A 64 -8.63 0.76 -3.52
C LYS A 64 -7.35 0.03 -3.95
N GLU A 65 -6.41 0.75 -4.53
CA GLU A 65 -5.16 0.19 -5.03
C GLU A 65 -3.98 0.39 -4.07
N TYR A 66 -4.27 0.66 -2.81
CA TYR A 66 -3.27 0.91 -1.79
C TYR A 66 -3.36 -0.13 -0.68
N ARG A 67 -2.24 -0.36 -0.02
CA ARG A 67 -2.21 -1.15 1.22
C ARG A 67 -1.64 -0.31 2.36
N THR A 68 -2.08 -0.60 3.58
CA THR A 68 -1.54 0.03 4.78
C THR A 68 -0.13 -0.47 5.03
N VAL A 69 0.80 0.44 5.29
CA VAL A 69 2.18 0.12 5.68
C VAL A 69 2.48 0.84 6.99
N ASP A 70 2.93 0.08 7.98
CA ASP A 70 3.24 0.60 9.32
C ASP A 70 4.66 0.30 9.75
N ASP A 71 5.42 -0.37 8.90
CA ASP A 71 6.77 -0.83 9.18
C ASP A 71 7.73 -0.30 8.12
N LEU A 72 8.88 0.17 8.58
CA LEU A 72 9.96 0.63 7.72
C LEU A 72 10.34 -0.40 6.65
N THR A 73 10.28 -1.69 6.97
CA THR A 73 10.63 -2.75 6.02
C THR A 73 9.72 -2.81 4.80
N ASN A 74 8.49 -2.29 4.91
CA ASN A 74 7.51 -2.31 3.83
C ASN A 74 7.46 -1.00 3.04
N ILE A 75 8.10 0.05 3.53
CA ILE A 75 8.18 1.35 2.86
C ILE A 75 9.36 1.34 1.89
N GLN A 76 9.10 1.69 0.65
CA GLN A 76 10.11 1.59 -0.41
C GLN A 76 10.28 2.90 -1.18
N TYR A 77 11.53 3.21 -1.53
CA TYR A 77 11.85 4.35 -2.39
C TYR A 77 11.14 4.24 -3.73
N GLY A 78 10.73 5.39 -4.25
CA GLY A 78 10.09 5.47 -5.56
C GLY A 78 8.62 5.08 -5.58
N ARG A 79 8.08 4.65 -4.46
CA ARG A 79 6.68 4.24 -4.35
C ARG A 79 5.80 5.47 -4.06
N TYR A 80 4.60 5.45 -4.62
CA TYR A 80 3.61 6.48 -4.33
C TYR A 80 2.88 6.13 -3.05
N ILE A 81 2.77 7.10 -2.13
CA ILE A 81 2.04 6.92 -0.88
C ILE A 81 1.01 8.05 -0.70
N ARG A 82 -0.04 7.72 0.05
CA ARG A 82 -0.97 8.68 0.62
C ARG A 82 -0.96 8.46 2.13
N TRP A 83 -1.27 9.49 2.88
CA TRP A 83 -1.25 9.36 4.34
C TRP A 83 -2.34 10.19 4.98
N ILE A 84 -2.65 9.84 6.23
CA ILE A 84 -3.54 10.59 7.11
C ILE A 84 -2.69 10.96 8.32
N ASN A 85 -2.50 12.26 8.56
CA ASN A 85 -1.78 12.73 9.72
C ASN A 85 -2.71 12.70 10.94
N LEU A 86 -2.27 12.03 12.01
CA LEU A 86 -3.07 11.83 13.23
C LEU A 86 -2.79 12.88 14.29
N LYS A 87 -1.85 13.77 14.07
CA LYS A 87 -1.40 14.74 15.06
C LYS A 87 -2.47 15.77 15.41
N ASN A 88 -3.36 16.06 14.48
CA ASN A 88 -4.49 16.96 14.71
C ASN A 88 -5.81 16.20 14.54
N PRO A 89 -6.40 15.68 15.65
CA PRO A 89 -7.63 14.89 15.56
C PRO A 89 -8.84 15.67 15.03
N GLU A 90 -8.81 16.99 15.09
CA GLU A 90 -9.88 17.83 14.59
C GLU A 90 -9.85 18.03 13.07
N ASN A 91 -8.73 17.72 12.45
CA ASN A 91 -8.52 17.90 11.01
C ASN A 91 -7.92 16.64 10.39
N ILE A 92 -8.68 15.55 10.46
CA ILE A 92 -8.30 14.28 9.86
C ILE A 92 -8.68 14.30 8.38
N CYS A 93 -7.70 14.19 7.49
CA CYS A 93 -7.96 14.11 6.06
C CYS A 93 -6.91 13.26 5.35
N LEU A 94 -7.35 12.58 4.31
CA LEU A 94 -6.47 11.80 3.44
C LEU A 94 -5.80 12.77 2.45
N THR A 95 -4.47 12.78 2.45
CA THR A 95 -3.70 13.62 1.53
C THR A 95 -3.76 13.09 0.10
N THR A 96 -3.40 13.92 -0.86
CA THR A 96 -3.23 13.47 -2.25
C THR A 96 -1.97 12.65 -2.43
N GLY A 97 -1.00 12.80 -1.52
CA GLY A 97 0.19 11.99 -1.47
C GLY A 97 1.36 12.46 -2.30
N GLY A 98 2.33 11.58 -2.45
CA GLY A 98 3.53 11.83 -3.23
C GLY A 98 4.40 10.58 -3.34
N VAL A 99 5.49 10.73 -4.10
CA VAL A 99 6.47 9.66 -4.30
C VAL A 99 7.54 9.76 -3.21
N ILE A 100 7.90 8.64 -2.62
CA ILE A 100 8.96 8.58 -1.61
C ILE A 100 10.31 8.84 -2.29
N ILE A 101 11.01 9.88 -1.84
CA ILE A 101 12.33 10.23 -2.37
C ILE A 101 13.45 10.02 -1.35
N ASP A 102 13.12 9.93 -0.07
CA ASP A 102 14.12 9.68 0.97
C ASP A 102 13.47 9.12 2.24
N ILE A 103 14.23 8.35 3.00
CA ILE A 103 13.85 7.84 4.31
C ILE A 103 14.97 8.24 5.27
N GLN A 104 14.61 9.01 6.31
CA GLN A 104 15.58 9.57 7.24
C GLN A 104 15.37 9.00 8.64
N LEU A 105 16.43 8.46 9.21
CA LEU A 105 16.45 8.01 10.60
C LEU A 105 16.99 9.15 11.45
N GLN A 106 16.15 9.69 12.34
CA GLN A 106 16.51 10.77 13.23
C GLN A 106 16.34 10.31 14.69
N ASP A 107 16.89 11.08 15.63
CA ASP A 107 16.86 10.71 17.05
C ASP A 107 15.44 10.56 17.60
N ASP A 108 14.48 11.32 17.08
CA ASP A 108 13.09 11.29 17.53
C ASP A 108 12.18 10.38 16.68
N GLY A 109 12.73 9.70 15.69
CA GLY A 109 11.95 8.74 14.89
C GLY A 109 12.35 8.66 13.43
N ILE A 110 11.52 7.99 12.66
CA ILE A 110 11.75 7.76 11.24
C ILE A 110 10.87 8.71 10.44
N TYR A 111 11.49 9.41 9.51
CA TYR A 111 10.82 10.36 8.63
C TYR A 111 10.86 9.88 7.18
N VAL A 112 9.77 10.10 6.47
CA VAL A 112 9.68 9.82 5.04
C VAL A 112 9.53 11.16 4.31
N LEU A 113 10.42 11.39 3.35
CA LEU A 113 10.38 12.57 2.51
C LEU A 113 9.72 12.21 1.19
N CYS A 114 8.68 12.94 0.85
CA CYS A 114 7.88 12.72 -0.35
C CYS A 114 7.87 13.95 -1.24
N LYS A 115 7.62 13.72 -2.52
CA LYS A 115 7.52 14.78 -3.52
C LYS A 115 6.25 14.57 -4.34
N ASN A 116 5.42 15.60 -4.43
CA ASN A 116 4.20 15.52 -5.25
C ASN A 116 4.49 15.91 -6.71
N PHE A 117 3.46 15.83 -7.57
CA PHE A 117 3.61 16.16 -8.99
C PHE A 117 3.93 17.62 -9.26
N ARG A 118 3.74 18.51 -8.28
CA ARG A 118 4.13 19.93 -8.36
C ARG A 118 5.54 20.18 -7.83
N ASN A 119 6.32 19.13 -7.61
CA ASN A 119 7.65 19.18 -7.03
C ASN A 119 7.72 19.74 -5.60
N LYS A 120 6.58 19.80 -4.91
CA LYS A 120 6.55 20.18 -3.50
C LYS A 120 7.02 18.99 -2.66
N ARG A 121 7.99 19.25 -1.80
CA ARG A 121 8.51 18.26 -0.86
C ARG A 121 7.72 18.29 0.44
N MET A 122 7.44 17.12 0.97
CA MET A 122 6.72 16.95 2.22
C MET A 122 7.44 15.93 3.08
N LYS A 123 7.54 16.21 4.37
CA LYS A 123 8.20 15.32 5.34
C LYS A 123 7.16 14.85 6.34
N ILE A 124 7.04 13.54 6.51
CA ILE A 124 6.10 12.93 7.46
C ILE A 124 6.85 12.01 8.40
N LYS A 125 6.36 11.90 9.62
CA LYS A 125 6.90 10.99 10.63
C LYS A 125 6.02 9.73 10.67
N ILE A 126 6.65 8.56 10.57
CA ILE A 126 5.92 7.30 10.41
C ILE A 126 4.94 7.04 11.54
N ASP A 127 5.33 7.30 12.79
CA ASP A 127 4.50 7.02 13.96
C ASP A 127 3.38 8.04 14.18
N GLU A 128 3.34 9.13 13.44
CA GLU A 128 2.31 10.15 13.50
C GLU A 128 1.25 10.03 12.41
N CYS A 129 1.41 9.08 11.50
CA CYS A 129 0.56 8.96 10.32
C CYS A 129 0.11 7.53 10.08
N PHE A 130 -1.08 7.39 9.50
CA PHE A 130 -1.45 6.17 8.79
C PHE A 130 -0.98 6.32 7.35
N ILE A 131 -0.12 5.42 6.89
CA ILE A 131 0.50 5.49 5.57
C ILE A 131 -0.06 4.36 4.69
N PHE A 132 -0.45 4.71 3.48
CA PHE A 132 -0.97 3.77 2.48
C PHE A 132 -0.09 3.84 1.24
N GLN A 133 0.48 2.71 0.86
CA GLN A 133 1.40 2.62 -0.28
C GLN A 133 0.69 2.00 -1.47
N LYS A 134 0.83 2.63 -2.63
CA LYS A 134 0.22 2.14 -3.85
C LYS A 134 0.84 0.83 -4.28
N LEU A 135 0.00 -0.13 -4.63
CA LEU A 135 0.43 -1.43 -5.13
C LEU A 135 1.00 -1.28 -6.54
N THR A 136 2.13 -1.96 -6.79
CA THR A 136 2.69 -2.06 -8.14
C THR A 136 1.95 -3.10 -8.95
N ASP A 137 2.15 -3.10 -10.26
CA ASP A 137 1.57 -4.12 -11.14
C ASP A 137 2.07 -5.52 -10.78
N GLN A 138 3.34 -5.63 -10.38
CA GLN A 138 3.89 -6.90 -9.90
C GLN A 138 3.19 -7.39 -8.63
N GLU A 139 2.97 -6.49 -7.68
CA GLU A 139 2.25 -6.82 -6.44
C GLU A 139 0.81 -7.22 -6.72
N LYS A 140 0.13 -6.53 -7.63
CA LYS A 140 -1.24 -6.88 -8.04
C LYS A 140 -1.29 -8.28 -8.69
N THR A 141 -0.30 -8.62 -9.48
CA THR A 141 -0.19 -9.94 -10.11
C THR A 141 -0.02 -11.04 -9.08
N ILE A 142 0.87 -10.83 -8.10
CA ILE A 142 1.07 -11.77 -6.99
C ILE A 142 -0.22 -11.93 -6.18
N LEU A 143 -0.90 -10.83 -5.86
CA LEU A 143 -2.14 -10.86 -5.11
C LEU A 143 -3.25 -11.59 -5.85
N ALA A 144 -3.35 -11.43 -7.16
CA ALA A 144 -4.33 -12.15 -7.97
C ALA A 144 -4.12 -13.66 -7.89
N ALA A 145 -2.86 -14.10 -7.94
CA ALA A 145 -2.51 -15.51 -7.79
C ALA A 145 -2.83 -16.03 -6.37
N LEU A 146 -2.47 -15.26 -5.35
CA LEU A 146 -2.75 -15.63 -3.95
C LEU A 146 -4.25 -15.68 -3.67
N ASP A 147 -5.01 -14.73 -4.18
CA ASP A 147 -6.47 -14.69 -4.04
C ASP A 147 -7.12 -15.92 -4.66
N TYR A 148 -6.61 -16.34 -5.81
CA TYR A 148 -7.10 -17.55 -6.47
C TYR A 148 -6.85 -18.80 -5.60
N LEU A 149 -5.67 -18.88 -4.98
CA LEU A 149 -5.29 -20.03 -4.15
C LEU A 149 -6.08 -20.10 -2.83
N GLU A 150 -6.62 -18.98 -2.35
CA GLU A 150 -7.45 -18.94 -1.14
C GLU A 150 -8.86 -19.49 -1.34
N LYS A 151 -9.31 -19.61 -2.58
CA LYS A 151 -10.66 -20.12 -2.88
C LYS A 151 -10.78 -21.66 -2.65
#